data_fb4172ff695930e68c25b08be09c6282
#
_entry.id   fb4172ff695930e68c25b08be09c6282
#
_cell.length_a   1.000
_cell.length_b   1.000
_cell.length_c   1.000
_cell.angle_alpha   90.00
_cell.angle_beta   90.00
_cell.angle_gamma   90.00
#
_symmetry.space_group_name_H-M   'P 1'
#
loop_
_entity.id
_entity.type
_entity.pdbx_description
1 polymer ?
#
loop_
_entity_poly.entity_id
_entity_poly.type
_entity_poly.pdbx_seq_one_letter_code
_entity_poly.pdbx_strand_id
1 'polypeptide(L)'
;MTAGVPDHGGTHTWKRTVACSFVAQVLSILGFSFAIPFMPFFIGELGVSDAAQQAWWSGKALAATGMTLALFAPLWGVLADRYGRKVMVLRSMFGGAVVLLLMSFSRNVIDLIICRLLQGIFTGTVAASVALVASVTPQRRSGLTLGLMQSAVFVGAALGPLMGGVVSDLYGYRAAFRIGAVMVLLGGILVYYGTDEHFTPPEHDHRSGRVRFRT
;
A
#
# COMPACT_ATOMS: atom_id res chain seq x y z
N MET A 1 6.90 46.16 5.96
CA MET A 1 5.60 45.87 5.33
C MET A 1 5.64 44.42 4.93
N THR A 2 5.18 43.51 5.80
CA THR A 2 5.06 42.08 5.56
C THR A 2 3.67 41.83 4.96
N ALA A 3 3.63 41.63 3.65
CA ALA A 3 2.39 41.23 2.98
C ALA A 3 1.94 39.88 3.54
N GLY A 4 0.84 39.90 4.28
CA GLY A 4 0.18 38.69 4.79
C GLY A 4 -0.30 37.85 3.61
N VAL A 5 0.24 36.65 3.50
CA VAL A 5 -0.29 35.60 2.61
C VAL A 5 -1.68 35.26 3.14
N PRO A 6 -2.74 35.32 2.36
CA PRO A 6 -4.08 34.99 2.80
C PRO A 6 -4.15 33.48 3.08
N ASP A 7 -4.33 33.14 4.36
CA ASP A 7 -4.65 31.78 4.84
C ASP A 7 -6.14 31.50 4.59
N HIS A 8 -6.50 31.21 3.36
CA HIS A 8 -7.87 30.87 2.99
C HIS A 8 -7.97 29.39 2.57
N GLY A 9 -8.44 28.56 3.48
CA GLY A 9 -8.96 27.21 3.20
C GLY A 9 -8.04 26.03 3.51
N GLY A 10 -6.75 26.23 3.86
CA GLY A 10 -5.78 25.14 3.97
C GLY A 10 -5.89 24.24 5.21
N THR A 11 -6.52 24.68 6.29
CA THR A 11 -6.47 23.95 7.56
C THR A 11 -7.39 22.73 7.64
N HIS A 12 -8.48 22.69 6.91
CA HIS A 12 -9.42 21.56 6.89
C HIS A 12 -9.02 20.48 5.89
N THR A 13 -8.46 20.83 4.75
CA THR A 13 -8.12 19.91 3.65
C THR A 13 -6.98 18.95 4.02
N TRP A 14 -5.88 19.43 4.60
CA TRP A 14 -4.78 18.52 4.98
C TRP A 14 -5.18 17.54 6.09
N LYS A 15 -5.99 17.97 7.10
CA LYS A 15 -6.45 17.08 8.17
C LYS A 15 -7.33 15.96 7.62
N ARG A 16 -8.23 16.28 6.68
CA ARG A 16 -9.06 15.29 5.99
C ARG A 16 -8.20 14.31 5.20
N THR A 17 -7.23 14.80 4.44
CA THR A 17 -6.30 13.95 3.69
C THR A 17 -5.51 13.03 4.60
N VAL A 18 -4.99 13.52 5.74
CA VAL A 18 -4.28 12.69 6.73
C VAL A 18 -5.20 11.63 7.33
N ALA A 19 -6.42 12.00 7.75
CA ALA A 19 -7.37 11.06 8.34
C ALA A 19 -7.78 9.97 7.35
N CYS A 20 -8.14 10.34 6.12
CA CYS A 20 -8.48 9.37 5.07
C CYS A 20 -7.31 8.47 4.72
N SER A 21 -6.09 9.02 4.61
CA SER A 21 -4.88 8.24 4.35
C SER A 21 -4.55 7.28 5.51
N PHE A 22 -4.76 7.71 6.76
CA PHE A 22 -4.58 6.85 7.93
C PHE A 22 -5.51 5.64 7.90
N VAL A 23 -6.82 5.86 7.74
CA VAL A 23 -7.79 4.76 7.67
C VAL A 23 -7.53 3.84 6.48
N ALA A 24 -7.25 4.43 5.32
CA ALA A 24 -6.91 3.66 4.11
C ALA A 24 -5.63 2.83 4.29
N GLN A 25 -4.62 3.38 4.99
CA GLN A 25 -3.40 2.67 5.31
C GLN A 25 -3.65 1.49 6.26
N VAL A 26 -4.48 1.68 7.30
CA VAL A 26 -4.90 0.58 8.20
C VAL A 26 -5.58 -0.52 7.40
N LEU A 27 -6.59 -0.18 6.58
CA LEU A 27 -7.32 -1.15 5.75
C LEU A 27 -6.39 -1.89 4.78
N SER A 28 -5.44 -1.17 4.18
CA SER A 28 -4.48 -1.75 3.23
C SER A 28 -3.56 -2.76 3.92
N ILE A 29 -2.96 -2.38 5.07
CA ILE A 29 -2.07 -3.27 5.81
C ILE A 29 -2.83 -4.46 6.40
N LEU A 30 -4.04 -4.24 6.94
CA LEU A 30 -4.93 -5.32 7.37
C LEU A 30 -5.12 -6.33 6.24
N GLY A 31 -5.57 -5.87 5.07
CA GLY A 31 -5.87 -6.75 3.94
C GLY A 31 -4.65 -7.53 3.45
N PHE A 32 -3.47 -6.90 3.38
CA PHE A 32 -2.24 -7.60 3.00
C PHE A 32 -1.73 -8.57 4.06
N SER A 33 -1.97 -8.27 5.35
CA SER A 33 -1.49 -9.08 6.47
C SER A 33 -2.37 -10.29 6.76
N PHE A 34 -3.63 -10.32 6.29
CA PHE A 34 -4.58 -11.41 6.57
C PHE A 34 -4.02 -12.80 6.26
N ALA A 35 -3.40 -12.95 5.10
CA ALA A 35 -3.00 -14.25 4.58
C ALA A 35 -1.54 -14.62 4.91
N ILE A 36 -0.73 -13.71 5.45
CA ILE A 36 0.71 -13.97 5.65
C ILE A 36 0.96 -15.15 6.59
N PRO A 37 0.36 -15.24 7.79
CA PRO A 37 0.63 -16.33 8.73
C PRO A 37 0.10 -17.68 8.24
N PHE A 38 -0.92 -17.68 7.40
CA PHE A 38 -1.60 -18.88 6.92
C PHE A 38 -1.09 -19.35 5.56
N MET A 39 -0.06 -18.71 5.04
CA MET A 39 0.54 -19.05 3.75
C MET A 39 0.95 -20.52 3.65
N PRO A 40 1.64 -21.14 4.65
CA PRO A 40 1.99 -22.55 4.59
C PRO A 40 0.76 -23.46 4.47
N PHE A 41 -0.29 -23.19 5.22
CA PHE A 41 -1.52 -23.97 5.21
C PHE A 41 -2.27 -23.85 3.88
N PHE A 42 -2.31 -22.64 3.31
CA PHE A 42 -2.88 -22.45 1.98
C PHE A 42 -2.08 -23.19 0.89
N ILE A 43 -0.74 -23.22 1.00
CA ILE A 43 0.12 -24.00 0.11
C ILE A 43 -0.17 -25.52 0.27
N GLY A 44 -0.52 -25.94 1.47
CA GLY A 44 -1.02 -27.29 1.72
C GLY A 44 -2.29 -27.63 0.92
N GLU A 45 -3.27 -26.71 0.91
CA GLU A 45 -4.48 -26.84 0.06
C GLU A 45 -4.17 -26.87 -1.44
N LEU A 46 -3.05 -26.25 -1.86
CA LEU A 46 -2.62 -26.27 -3.27
C LEU A 46 -1.87 -27.56 -3.67
N GLY A 47 -1.86 -28.57 -2.80
CA GLY A 47 -1.36 -29.90 -3.10
C GLY A 47 0.05 -30.22 -2.58
N VAL A 48 0.65 -29.36 -1.74
CA VAL A 48 1.95 -29.64 -1.10
C VAL A 48 1.71 -30.28 0.27
N SER A 49 1.91 -31.59 0.41
CA SER A 49 1.59 -32.32 1.64
C SER A 49 2.68 -32.25 2.72
N ASP A 50 3.94 -32.03 2.35
CA ASP A 50 5.05 -31.96 3.28
C ASP A 50 5.19 -30.59 3.93
N ALA A 51 5.22 -30.53 5.26
CA ALA A 51 5.29 -29.31 6.05
C ALA A 51 6.59 -28.52 5.81
N ALA A 52 7.72 -29.18 5.60
CA ALA A 52 8.99 -28.51 5.28
C ALA A 52 8.91 -27.83 3.91
N GLN A 53 8.30 -28.49 2.92
CA GLN A 53 8.07 -27.90 1.60
C GLN A 53 7.07 -26.75 1.66
N GLN A 54 6.01 -26.83 2.46
CA GLN A 54 5.07 -25.73 2.67
C GLN A 54 5.78 -24.47 3.21
N ALA A 55 6.62 -24.65 4.24
CA ALA A 55 7.42 -23.57 4.80
C ALA A 55 8.39 -22.96 3.75
N TRP A 56 9.05 -23.82 2.98
CA TRP A 56 9.99 -23.40 1.95
C TRP A 56 9.33 -22.62 0.80
N TRP A 57 8.18 -23.09 0.31
CA TRP A 57 7.39 -22.36 -0.69
C TRP A 57 6.83 -21.05 -0.14
N SER A 58 6.45 -20.98 1.14
CA SER A 58 6.03 -19.75 1.81
C SER A 58 7.16 -18.72 1.85
N GLY A 59 8.37 -19.16 2.18
CA GLY A 59 9.57 -18.31 2.13
C GLY A 59 9.83 -17.76 0.73
N LYS A 60 9.73 -18.60 -0.31
CA LYS A 60 9.85 -18.17 -1.71
C LYS A 60 8.77 -17.17 -2.11
N ALA A 61 7.53 -17.39 -1.69
CA ALA A 61 6.43 -16.48 -1.97
C ALA A 61 6.67 -15.08 -1.36
N LEU A 62 7.16 -15.01 -0.13
CA LEU A 62 7.54 -13.75 0.53
C LEU A 62 8.75 -13.11 -0.16
N ALA A 63 9.78 -13.89 -0.46
CA ALA A 63 10.97 -13.42 -1.16
C ALA A 63 10.63 -12.86 -2.55
N ALA A 64 9.76 -13.53 -3.31
CA ALA A 64 9.29 -13.09 -4.63
C ALA A 64 8.64 -11.70 -4.56
N THR A 65 7.78 -11.47 -3.57
CA THR A 65 7.17 -10.15 -3.35
C THR A 65 8.23 -9.09 -3.00
N GLY A 66 9.14 -9.41 -2.07
CA GLY A 66 10.21 -8.48 -1.64
C GLY A 66 11.16 -8.12 -2.77
N MET A 67 11.57 -9.10 -3.58
CA MET A 67 12.47 -8.86 -4.73
C MET A 67 11.86 -7.95 -5.79
N THR A 68 10.61 -8.22 -6.19
CA THR A 68 9.93 -7.37 -7.18
C THR A 68 9.63 -5.99 -6.63
N LEU A 69 9.24 -5.87 -5.34
CA LEU A 69 9.08 -4.58 -4.70
C LEU A 69 10.39 -3.76 -4.72
N ALA A 70 11.51 -4.36 -4.33
CA ALA A 70 12.81 -3.69 -4.32
C ALA A 70 13.23 -3.24 -5.74
N LEU A 71 13.01 -4.10 -6.75
CA LEU A 71 13.35 -3.80 -8.13
C LEU A 71 12.51 -2.65 -8.71
N PHE A 72 11.22 -2.62 -8.41
CA PHE A 72 10.28 -1.64 -8.98
C PHE A 72 10.15 -0.36 -8.13
N ALA A 73 10.60 -0.35 -6.87
CA ALA A 73 10.50 0.82 -5.98
C ALA A 73 11.12 2.09 -6.58
N PRO A 74 12.34 2.08 -7.18
CA PRO A 74 12.92 3.28 -7.81
C PRO A 74 12.07 3.80 -8.98
N LEU A 75 11.50 2.89 -9.80
CA LEU A 75 10.64 3.25 -10.92
C LEU A 75 9.39 3.98 -10.44
N TRP A 76 8.75 3.46 -9.39
CA TRP A 76 7.56 4.06 -8.82
C TRP A 76 7.85 5.39 -8.12
N GLY A 77 9.06 5.58 -7.57
CA GLY A 77 9.52 6.87 -7.05
C GLY A 77 9.54 7.94 -8.13
N VAL A 78 10.19 7.65 -9.27
CA VAL A 78 10.25 8.57 -10.42
C VAL A 78 8.85 8.87 -10.98
N LEU A 79 7.98 7.85 -11.06
CA LEU A 79 6.61 8.06 -11.53
C LEU A 79 5.78 8.89 -10.54
N ALA A 80 6.01 8.74 -9.22
CA ALA A 80 5.36 9.56 -8.21
C ALA A 80 5.70 11.05 -8.34
N ASP A 81 6.95 11.36 -8.66
CA ASP A 81 7.39 12.73 -8.90
C ASP A 81 6.82 13.31 -10.20
N ARG A 82 6.51 12.47 -11.19
CA ARG A 82 5.98 12.89 -12.50
C ARG A 82 4.45 12.98 -12.55
N TYR A 83 3.75 12.05 -11.93
CA TYR A 83 2.28 11.91 -12.04
C TYR A 83 1.52 12.24 -10.75
N GLY A 84 2.24 12.54 -9.67
CA GLY A 84 1.65 12.80 -8.36
C GLY A 84 1.60 11.58 -7.45
N ARG A 85 1.60 11.87 -6.16
CA ARG A 85 1.68 10.84 -5.10
C ARG A 85 0.35 10.13 -4.88
N LYS A 86 -0.78 10.85 -5.01
CA LYS A 86 -2.13 10.28 -4.91
C LYS A 86 -2.33 9.17 -5.96
N VAL A 87 -1.92 9.40 -7.20
CA VAL A 87 -2.04 8.41 -8.28
C VAL A 87 -1.25 7.14 -7.94
N MET A 88 -0.06 7.28 -7.33
CA MET A 88 0.74 6.13 -6.91
C MET A 88 0.11 5.34 -5.75
N VAL A 89 -0.55 6.02 -4.81
CA VAL A 89 -1.33 5.36 -3.74
C VAL A 89 -2.49 4.57 -4.35
N LEU A 90 -3.27 5.19 -5.23
CA LEU A 90 -4.41 4.55 -5.90
C LEU A 90 -3.98 3.33 -6.71
N ARG A 91 -2.91 3.47 -7.51
CA ARG A 91 -2.33 2.35 -8.26
C ARG A 91 -1.98 1.18 -7.34
N SER A 92 -1.30 1.45 -6.23
CA SER A 92 -0.86 0.38 -5.32
C SER A 92 -2.03 -0.29 -4.59
N MET A 93 -3.07 0.46 -4.25
CA MET A 93 -4.26 -0.10 -3.60
C MET A 93 -5.13 -0.88 -4.59
N PHE A 94 -5.48 -0.31 -5.74
CA PHE A 94 -6.30 -1.01 -6.73
C PHE A 94 -5.56 -2.21 -7.33
N GLY A 95 -4.29 -2.05 -7.70
CA GLY A 95 -3.46 -3.15 -8.18
C GLY A 95 -3.29 -4.24 -7.14
N GLY A 96 -3.03 -3.87 -5.89
CA GLY A 96 -2.92 -4.80 -4.77
C GLY A 96 -4.22 -5.56 -4.48
N ALA A 97 -5.38 -4.88 -4.54
CA ALA A 97 -6.68 -5.53 -4.39
C ALA A 97 -6.96 -6.56 -5.48
N VAL A 98 -6.67 -6.22 -6.75
CA VAL A 98 -6.81 -7.16 -7.87
C VAL A 98 -5.91 -8.37 -7.67
N VAL A 99 -4.65 -8.18 -7.29
CA VAL A 99 -3.71 -9.29 -7.09
C VAL A 99 -4.13 -10.17 -5.90
N LEU A 100 -4.59 -9.59 -4.79
CA LEU A 100 -5.15 -10.39 -3.68
C LEU A 100 -6.37 -11.21 -4.13
N LEU A 101 -7.23 -10.62 -4.94
CA LEU A 101 -8.37 -11.35 -5.50
C LEU A 101 -7.91 -12.50 -6.39
N LEU A 102 -6.91 -12.28 -7.25
CA LEU A 102 -6.32 -13.33 -8.10
C LEU A 102 -5.72 -14.47 -7.27
N MET A 103 -5.04 -14.16 -6.14
CA MET A 103 -4.52 -15.19 -5.23
C MET A 103 -5.62 -16.12 -4.72
N SER A 104 -6.84 -15.62 -4.50
CA SER A 104 -7.97 -16.45 -4.06
C SER A 104 -8.37 -17.51 -5.08
N PHE A 105 -8.01 -17.35 -6.34
CA PHE A 105 -8.29 -18.27 -7.45
C PHE A 105 -7.09 -19.17 -7.81
N SER A 106 -5.95 -19.04 -7.14
CA SER A 106 -4.77 -19.89 -7.39
C SER A 106 -5.13 -21.37 -7.25
N ARG A 107 -4.69 -22.19 -8.21
CA ARG A 107 -4.96 -23.62 -8.27
C ARG A 107 -3.74 -24.45 -7.90
N ASN A 108 -2.57 -23.87 -7.97
CA ASN A 108 -1.31 -24.50 -7.65
C ASN A 108 -0.33 -23.47 -7.06
N VAL A 109 0.80 -23.93 -6.57
CA VAL A 109 1.81 -23.07 -5.93
C VAL A 109 2.45 -22.09 -6.91
N ILE A 110 2.56 -22.46 -8.19
CA ILE A 110 3.16 -21.59 -9.20
C ILE A 110 2.26 -20.38 -9.46
N ASP A 111 0.94 -20.55 -9.55
CA ASP A 111 -0.02 -19.45 -9.68
C ASP A 111 0.15 -18.48 -8.52
N LEU A 112 0.29 -19.01 -7.29
CA LEU A 112 0.50 -18.19 -6.10
C LEU A 112 1.81 -17.40 -6.17
N ILE A 113 2.91 -18.02 -6.62
CA ILE A 113 4.20 -17.34 -6.78
C ILE A 113 4.10 -16.21 -7.83
N ILE A 114 3.44 -16.47 -8.96
CA ILE A 114 3.22 -15.43 -9.99
C ILE A 114 2.42 -14.26 -9.39
N CYS A 115 1.34 -14.54 -8.66
CA CYS A 115 0.58 -13.49 -7.97
C CYS A 115 1.44 -12.73 -6.94
N ARG A 116 2.34 -13.39 -6.23
CA ARG A 116 3.28 -12.75 -5.29
C ARG A 116 4.30 -11.85 -5.99
N LEU A 117 4.81 -12.26 -7.15
CA LEU A 117 5.64 -11.39 -7.99
C LEU A 117 4.86 -10.15 -8.44
N LEU A 118 3.65 -10.33 -8.94
CA LEU A 118 2.76 -9.21 -9.32
C LEU A 118 2.44 -8.32 -8.12
N GLN A 119 2.20 -8.89 -6.94
CA GLN A 119 1.98 -8.13 -5.72
C GLN A 119 3.15 -7.19 -5.44
N GLY A 120 4.40 -7.66 -5.51
CA GLY A 120 5.57 -6.82 -5.29
C GLY A 120 5.68 -5.67 -6.30
N ILE A 121 5.30 -5.90 -7.56
CA ILE A 121 5.27 -4.84 -8.58
C ILE A 121 4.24 -3.75 -8.22
N PHE A 122 3.03 -4.14 -7.81
CA PHE A 122 1.95 -3.19 -7.53
C PHE A 122 1.97 -2.61 -6.13
N THR A 123 2.62 -3.25 -5.13
CA THR A 123 2.69 -2.72 -3.77
C THR A 123 3.66 -1.54 -3.65
N GLY A 124 3.79 -1.00 -2.44
CA GLY A 124 4.50 0.24 -2.16
C GLY A 124 3.55 1.27 -1.55
N THR A 125 2.38 0.81 -1.08
CA THR A 125 1.32 1.65 -0.50
C THR A 125 1.83 2.49 0.65
N VAL A 126 2.67 1.92 1.55
CA VAL A 126 3.22 2.64 2.71
C VAL A 126 4.05 3.84 2.26
N ALA A 127 5.02 3.62 1.38
CA ALA A 127 5.90 4.69 0.91
C ALA A 127 5.11 5.79 0.17
N ALA A 128 4.17 5.39 -0.71
CA ALA A 128 3.33 6.32 -1.45
C ALA A 128 2.40 7.13 -0.53
N SER A 129 1.77 6.50 0.46
CA SER A 129 0.88 7.18 1.42
C SER A 129 1.65 8.13 2.34
N VAL A 130 2.83 7.72 2.82
CA VAL A 130 3.72 8.58 3.61
C VAL A 130 4.15 9.80 2.79
N ALA A 131 4.54 9.60 1.52
CA ALA A 131 4.91 10.70 0.63
C ALA A 131 3.74 11.65 0.34
N LEU A 132 2.51 11.11 0.13
CA LEU A 132 1.30 11.91 -0.04
C LEU A 132 1.00 12.75 1.20
N VAL A 133 1.00 12.14 2.39
CA VAL A 133 0.74 12.86 3.65
C VAL A 133 1.81 13.90 3.92
N ALA A 134 3.08 13.60 3.67
CA ALA A 134 4.18 14.55 3.85
C ALA A 134 4.05 15.78 2.94
N SER A 135 3.51 15.61 1.71
CA SER A 135 3.37 16.73 0.77
C SER A 135 2.29 17.73 1.13
N VAL A 136 1.26 17.31 1.85
CA VAL A 136 0.12 18.17 2.22
C VAL A 136 0.18 18.68 3.66
N THR A 137 1.06 18.11 4.48
CA THR A 137 1.16 18.44 5.91
C THR A 137 2.07 19.64 6.15
N PRO A 138 1.63 20.64 6.94
CA PRO A 138 2.51 21.74 7.36
C PRO A 138 3.74 21.23 8.10
N GLN A 139 4.92 21.82 7.84
CA GLN A 139 6.22 21.38 8.36
C GLN A 139 6.25 21.22 9.89
N ARG A 140 5.54 22.10 10.62
CA ARG A 140 5.44 22.05 12.10
C ARG A 140 4.72 20.80 12.63
N ARG A 141 3.95 20.09 11.78
CA ARG A 141 3.16 18.91 12.17
C ARG A 141 3.58 17.63 11.44
N SER A 142 4.60 17.69 10.60
CA SER A 142 5.04 16.53 9.81
C SER A 142 5.45 15.34 10.70
N GLY A 143 6.14 15.57 11.79
CA GLY A 143 6.49 14.49 12.74
C GLY A 143 5.27 13.76 13.31
N LEU A 144 4.22 14.50 13.70
CA LEU A 144 2.98 13.91 14.20
C LEU A 144 2.28 13.08 13.11
N THR A 145 2.14 13.62 11.91
CA THR A 145 1.42 12.93 10.82
C THR A 145 2.17 11.72 10.30
N LEU A 146 3.51 11.79 10.24
CA LEU A 146 4.33 10.62 9.90
C LEU A 146 4.27 9.55 10.99
N GLY A 147 4.27 9.94 12.26
CA GLY A 147 4.05 9.02 13.39
C GLY A 147 2.68 8.35 13.33
N LEU A 148 1.61 9.09 12.98
CA LEU A 148 0.29 8.52 12.75
C LEU A 148 0.30 7.51 11.59
N MET A 149 0.93 7.83 10.45
CA MET A 149 1.02 6.89 9.33
C MET A 149 1.77 5.61 9.73
N GLN A 150 2.82 5.72 10.53
CA GLN A 150 3.55 4.56 11.05
C GLN A 150 2.70 3.75 12.04
N SER A 151 1.91 4.40 12.92
CA SER A 151 1.00 3.69 13.82
C SER A 151 -0.09 2.94 13.04
N ALA A 152 -0.58 3.46 11.91
CA ALA A 152 -1.50 2.76 11.03
C ALA A 152 -0.92 1.43 10.51
N VAL A 153 0.38 1.43 10.17
CA VAL A 153 1.08 0.20 9.76
C VAL A 153 1.11 -0.82 10.90
N PHE A 154 1.46 -0.40 12.12
CA PHE A 154 1.51 -1.31 13.28
C PHE A 154 0.12 -1.84 13.66
N VAL A 155 -0.91 -1.00 13.65
CA VAL A 155 -2.30 -1.43 13.92
C VAL A 155 -2.75 -2.46 12.89
N GLY A 156 -2.54 -2.18 11.60
CA GLY A 156 -2.89 -3.12 10.53
C GLY A 156 -2.12 -4.43 10.61
N ALA A 157 -0.82 -4.37 10.90
CA ALA A 157 0.03 -5.55 11.01
C ALA A 157 -0.28 -6.40 12.25
N ALA A 158 -0.72 -5.79 13.36
CA ALA A 158 -1.10 -6.52 14.57
C ALA A 158 -2.49 -7.16 14.45
N LEU A 159 -3.47 -6.42 13.94
CA LEU A 159 -4.85 -6.90 13.81
C LEU A 159 -5.05 -7.83 12.60
N GLY A 160 -4.27 -7.66 11.54
CA GLY A 160 -4.39 -8.43 10.30
C GLY A 160 -4.34 -9.94 10.53
N PRO A 161 -3.28 -10.48 11.15
CA PRO A 161 -3.16 -11.90 11.46
C PRO A 161 -4.29 -12.44 12.35
N LEU A 162 -4.73 -11.67 13.34
CA LEU A 162 -5.83 -12.06 14.23
C LEU A 162 -7.14 -12.20 13.47
N MET A 163 -7.52 -11.18 12.72
CA MET A 163 -8.73 -11.20 11.90
C MET A 163 -8.65 -12.21 10.77
N GLY A 164 -7.48 -12.30 10.14
CA GLY A 164 -7.22 -13.28 9.08
C GLY A 164 -7.34 -14.72 9.59
N GLY A 165 -6.90 -15.02 10.83
CA GLY A 165 -7.08 -16.30 11.48
C GLY A 165 -8.54 -16.68 11.61
N VAL A 166 -9.32 -15.84 12.25
CA VAL A 166 -10.77 -16.06 12.44
C VAL A 166 -11.47 -16.27 11.09
N VAL A 167 -11.16 -15.44 10.10
CA VAL A 167 -11.74 -15.58 8.74
C VAL A 167 -11.32 -16.89 8.09
N SER A 168 -10.04 -17.26 8.20
CA SER A 168 -9.52 -18.49 7.59
C SER A 168 -10.12 -19.74 8.22
N ASP A 169 -10.32 -19.74 9.54
CA ASP A 169 -10.93 -20.87 10.28
C ASP A 169 -12.41 -21.03 9.95
N LEU A 170 -13.15 -19.92 9.80
CA LEU A 170 -14.60 -19.95 9.56
C LEU A 170 -14.97 -20.14 8.08
N TYR A 171 -14.20 -19.54 7.16
CA TYR A 171 -14.56 -19.42 5.75
C TYR A 171 -13.49 -19.94 4.78
N GLY A 172 -12.37 -20.46 5.32
CA GLY A 172 -11.23 -20.96 4.55
C GLY A 172 -10.28 -19.86 4.06
N TYR A 173 -9.05 -20.28 3.69
CA TYR A 173 -7.95 -19.35 3.33
C TYR A 173 -8.27 -18.48 2.10
N ARG A 174 -9.04 -19.02 1.14
CA ARG A 174 -9.47 -18.26 -0.06
C ARG A 174 -10.37 -17.09 0.29
N ALA A 175 -11.20 -17.20 1.34
CA ALA A 175 -12.04 -16.12 1.83
C ALA A 175 -11.17 -15.00 2.46
N ALA A 176 -10.09 -15.33 3.16
CA ALA A 176 -9.16 -14.34 3.71
C ALA A 176 -8.55 -13.46 2.61
N PHE A 177 -8.15 -14.03 1.46
CA PHE A 177 -7.67 -13.25 0.31
C PHE A 177 -8.75 -12.34 -0.27
N ARG A 178 -10.00 -12.82 -0.40
CA ARG A 178 -11.13 -12.03 -0.94
C ARG A 178 -11.49 -10.87 -0.01
N ILE A 179 -11.60 -11.12 1.29
CA ILE A 179 -11.89 -10.08 2.29
C ILE A 179 -10.75 -9.07 2.34
N GLY A 180 -9.50 -9.53 2.32
CA GLY A 180 -8.32 -8.67 2.21
C GLY A 180 -8.36 -7.79 0.96
N ALA A 181 -8.74 -8.36 -0.20
CA ALA A 181 -8.91 -7.59 -1.44
C ALA A 181 -9.98 -6.50 -1.31
N VAL A 182 -11.12 -6.81 -0.69
CA VAL A 182 -12.20 -5.83 -0.43
C VAL A 182 -11.71 -4.72 0.49
N MET A 183 -10.97 -5.04 1.55
CA MET A 183 -10.43 -4.03 2.47
C MET A 183 -9.47 -3.07 1.78
N VAL A 184 -8.54 -3.59 0.97
CA VAL A 184 -7.60 -2.76 0.21
C VAL A 184 -8.34 -1.92 -0.83
N LEU A 185 -9.37 -2.47 -1.48
CA LEU A 185 -10.22 -1.75 -2.42
C LEU A 185 -10.96 -0.59 -1.75
N LEU A 186 -11.56 -0.83 -0.59
CA LEU A 186 -12.23 0.22 0.21
C LEU A 186 -11.24 1.32 0.62
N GLY A 187 -10.02 0.95 1.01
CA GLY A 187 -8.94 1.90 1.26
C GLY A 187 -8.64 2.75 0.03
N GLY A 188 -8.55 2.15 -1.15
CA GLY A 188 -8.34 2.87 -2.41
C GLY A 188 -9.48 3.83 -2.74
N ILE A 189 -10.72 3.41 -2.57
CA ILE A 189 -11.92 4.26 -2.76
C ILE A 189 -11.91 5.44 -1.78
N LEU A 190 -11.55 5.19 -0.51
CA LEU A 190 -11.44 6.24 0.50
C LEU A 190 -10.37 7.28 0.13
N VAL A 191 -9.22 6.85 -0.38
CA VAL A 191 -8.18 7.77 -0.87
C VAL A 191 -8.68 8.54 -2.09
N TYR A 192 -9.37 7.89 -3.02
CA TYR A 192 -9.85 8.51 -4.24
C TYR A 192 -10.75 9.72 -3.95
N TYR A 193 -11.72 9.56 -3.05
CA TYR A 193 -12.68 10.62 -2.70
C TYR A 193 -12.26 11.50 -1.51
N GLY A 194 -11.41 10.98 -0.63
CA GLY A 194 -11.08 11.61 0.65
C GLY A 194 -9.83 12.45 0.67
N THR A 195 -8.95 12.32 -0.35
CA THR A 195 -7.67 13.03 -0.36
C THR A 195 -7.60 14.02 -1.51
N ASP A 196 -7.09 15.20 -1.21
CA ASP A 196 -6.78 16.23 -2.22
C ASP A 196 -5.26 16.40 -2.30
N GLU A 197 -4.73 16.36 -3.51
CA GLU A 197 -3.32 16.64 -3.80
C GLU A 197 -3.26 17.82 -4.80
N HIS A 198 -2.67 18.92 -4.40
CA HIS A 198 -2.30 20.01 -5.30
C HIS A 198 -0.95 19.69 -5.94
N PHE A 199 -0.98 18.80 -6.94
CA PHE A 199 0.23 18.41 -7.65
C PHE A 199 0.60 19.47 -8.69
N THR A 200 1.77 20.08 -8.53
CA THR A 200 2.43 20.89 -9.56
C THR A 200 3.57 20.09 -10.14
N PRO A 201 3.50 19.68 -11.43
CA PRO A 201 4.61 18.98 -12.07
C PRO A 201 5.90 19.81 -11.97
N PRO A 202 7.06 19.18 -11.80
CA PRO A 202 8.34 19.90 -11.86
C PRO A 202 8.48 20.56 -13.23
N GLU A 203 8.75 21.88 -13.23
CA GLU A 203 9.05 22.63 -14.44
C GLU A 203 10.37 22.12 -15.03
N HIS A 204 10.31 21.50 -16.20
CA HIS A 204 11.51 21.18 -16.97
C HIS A 204 12.08 22.48 -17.55
N ASP A 205 13.10 23.02 -16.89
CA ASP A 205 13.91 24.07 -17.50
C ASP A 205 14.77 23.47 -18.63
N HIS A 206 14.25 23.59 -19.85
CA HIS A 206 14.93 23.11 -21.06
C HIS A 206 16.29 23.79 -21.32
N ARG A 207 16.68 24.80 -20.53
CA ARG A 207 17.94 25.54 -20.74
C ARG A 207 19.12 25.07 -19.92
N SER A 208 18.94 24.28 -18.84
CA SER A 208 20.06 23.96 -17.95
C SER A 208 20.33 22.48 -17.71
N GLY A 209 19.48 21.57 -18.18
CA GLY A 209 19.65 20.13 -17.90
C GLY A 209 19.66 19.79 -16.39
N ARG A 210 19.37 20.76 -15.51
CA ARG A 210 19.32 20.59 -14.06
C ARG A 210 17.88 20.78 -13.56
N VAL A 211 17.40 19.75 -12.87
CA VAL A 211 16.14 19.83 -12.13
C VAL A 211 16.33 20.78 -10.93
N ARG A 212 15.71 21.96 -10.99
CA ARG A 212 15.67 22.89 -9.84
C ARG A 212 14.47 22.55 -8.99
N PHE A 213 14.71 21.95 -7.84
CA PHE A 213 13.68 21.83 -6.80
C PHE A 213 13.48 23.20 -6.17
N ARG A 214 12.27 23.71 -6.20
CA ARG A 214 11.87 24.95 -5.51
C ARG A 214 11.66 24.59 -4.04
N THR A 215 12.59 25.02 -3.20
CA THR A 215 12.49 24.96 -1.72
C THR A 215 11.47 25.96 -1.22
#